data_b87b034ff8c1292a190813d2c773cccc
#
_entry.id   b87b034ff8c1292a190813d2c773cccc
#
_cell.length_a   1.000
_cell.length_b   1.000
_cell.length_c   1.000
_cell.angle_alpha   90.00
_cell.angle_beta   90.00
_cell.angle_gamma   90.00
#
_symmetry.space_group_name_H-M   'P 1'
#
loop_
_entity.id
_entity.type
_entity.pdbx_description
1 polymer ?
#
loop_
_entity_poly.entity_id
_entity_poly.type
_entity_poly.pdbx_seq_one_letter_code
_entity_poly.pdbx_strand_id
1 'polypeptide(L)'
;MAEGNVTKFTLATEDFDLSLLPNQARQRGTVLFRDAVKAYLTAEFEAIGGWHKVEVSDQAIEISWTGDRQSPDALAQVVEKLKRGEYAGAVILLKLFLSEKPTDVNLMYNLGMALSDMGQLAEAQEYLRAAVNLVPDFTNARIALGVALQRQGNNTEAIGVLHDAVRRDPQNSWAQRNLGACLFKAGRLEEAADHLRQAVILAPGDQAAMFGLAEVLAALGRRKDAHEAYKKVVDLDEYSKIAEAAQDALRKMAERSFESVLPGMARPDAVIYCLDALEKFARMARAEVQQIGFEIAATGQRGLDTNDPTAKYQLKSLAGNFSGLHLVCLMYVAFKSIAPDTDIGFDLSKEYAAAQVLHRG
;
A
#
# COMPACT_ATOMS: atom_id res chain seq x y z
N MET A 1 -4.24 -20.97 -48.81
CA MET A 1 -4.45 -20.58 -47.40
C MET A 1 -3.68 -21.60 -46.59
N ALA A 2 -2.59 -21.17 -45.95
CA ALA A 2 -1.83 -22.08 -45.09
C ALA A 2 -2.76 -22.47 -43.94
N GLU A 3 -2.97 -23.76 -43.69
CA GLU A 3 -3.65 -24.28 -42.52
C GLU A 3 -2.83 -23.88 -41.28
N GLY A 4 -3.15 -22.73 -40.72
CA GLY A 4 -2.65 -22.34 -39.41
C GLY A 4 -3.18 -23.36 -38.40
N ASN A 5 -2.32 -23.89 -37.53
CA ASN A 5 -2.77 -24.75 -36.44
C ASN A 5 -3.85 -24.01 -35.63
N VAL A 6 -5.06 -24.58 -35.63
CA VAL A 6 -6.17 -24.08 -34.80
C VAL A 6 -5.89 -24.48 -33.35
N THR A 7 -5.70 -23.52 -32.48
CA THR A 7 -5.61 -23.75 -31.03
C THR A 7 -7.03 -23.91 -30.49
N LYS A 8 -7.25 -24.96 -29.72
CA LYS A 8 -8.51 -25.18 -29.00
C LYS A 8 -8.29 -25.05 -27.53
N PHE A 9 -9.11 -24.24 -26.90
CA PHE A 9 -9.13 -24.01 -25.45
C PHE A 9 -10.54 -24.23 -24.95
N THR A 10 -10.65 -24.92 -23.82
CA THR A 10 -11.93 -25.17 -23.15
C THR A 10 -11.87 -24.63 -21.73
N LEU A 11 -12.85 -23.80 -21.38
CA LEU A 11 -13.09 -23.31 -20.04
C LEU A 11 -14.40 -23.90 -19.53
N ALA A 12 -14.44 -24.36 -18.28
CA ALA A 12 -15.70 -24.75 -17.67
C ALA A 12 -16.59 -23.51 -17.52
N THR A 13 -17.88 -23.65 -17.82
CA THR A 13 -18.82 -22.53 -17.73
C THR A 13 -18.94 -21.99 -16.29
N GLU A 14 -18.72 -22.86 -15.29
CA GLU A 14 -18.70 -22.48 -13.87
C GLU A 14 -17.50 -21.59 -13.49
N ASP A 15 -16.38 -21.70 -14.22
CA ASP A 15 -15.16 -20.91 -13.97
C ASP A 15 -15.18 -19.54 -14.65
N PHE A 16 -16.19 -19.26 -15.47
CA PHE A 16 -16.31 -17.95 -16.13
C PHE A 16 -16.68 -16.86 -15.11
N ASP A 17 -15.91 -15.77 -15.10
CA ASP A 17 -16.14 -14.65 -14.22
C ASP A 17 -17.40 -13.86 -14.62
N LEU A 18 -18.44 -13.97 -13.81
CA LEU A 18 -19.73 -13.30 -14.05
C LEU A 18 -19.64 -11.78 -13.99
N SER A 19 -18.60 -11.22 -13.36
CA SER A 19 -18.41 -9.77 -13.31
C SER A 19 -18.18 -9.14 -14.69
N LEU A 20 -17.71 -9.92 -15.65
CA LEU A 20 -17.50 -9.53 -17.05
C LEU A 20 -18.81 -9.32 -17.84
N LEU A 21 -19.93 -9.78 -17.28
CA LEU A 21 -21.23 -9.70 -17.95
C LEU A 21 -22.15 -8.64 -17.33
N PRO A 22 -23.08 -8.08 -18.12
CA PRO A 22 -24.17 -7.26 -17.58
C PRO A 22 -24.97 -8.03 -16.54
N ASN A 23 -25.45 -7.36 -15.49
CA ASN A 23 -26.15 -8.00 -14.35
C ASN A 23 -27.28 -8.95 -14.77
N GLN A 24 -28.03 -8.57 -15.80
CA GLN A 24 -29.16 -9.36 -16.34
C GLN A 24 -28.74 -10.68 -17.02
N ALA A 25 -27.47 -10.79 -17.43
CA ALA A 25 -26.93 -11.96 -18.12
C ALA A 25 -26.13 -12.88 -17.20
N ARG A 26 -26.08 -12.64 -15.91
CA ARG A 26 -25.24 -13.39 -14.94
C ARG A 26 -25.83 -14.71 -14.47
N GLN A 27 -27.05 -15.06 -14.88
CA GLN A 27 -27.67 -16.33 -14.53
C GLN A 27 -27.21 -17.44 -15.47
N ARG A 28 -26.33 -18.32 -14.98
CA ARG A 28 -25.84 -19.48 -15.73
C ARG A 28 -27.00 -20.39 -16.19
N GLY A 29 -26.80 -21.13 -17.28
CA GLY A 29 -27.81 -22.03 -17.85
C GLY A 29 -28.91 -21.34 -18.70
N THR A 30 -28.90 -20.00 -18.76
CA THR A 30 -29.86 -19.25 -19.59
C THR A 30 -29.29 -18.96 -20.99
N VAL A 31 -30.17 -18.75 -21.97
CA VAL A 31 -29.79 -18.32 -23.32
C VAL A 31 -29.07 -16.99 -23.25
N LEU A 32 -29.60 -16.05 -22.45
CA LEU A 32 -29.02 -14.72 -22.28
C LEU A 32 -27.57 -14.77 -21.74
N PHE A 33 -27.30 -15.67 -20.79
CA PHE A 33 -25.95 -15.91 -20.31
C PHE A 33 -25.02 -16.40 -21.43
N ARG A 34 -25.43 -17.44 -22.18
CA ARG A 34 -24.61 -18.00 -23.28
C ARG A 34 -24.32 -16.97 -24.37
N ASP A 35 -25.33 -16.18 -24.76
CA ASP A 35 -25.16 -15.13 -25.77
C ASP A 35 -24.25 -14.01 -25.28
N ALA A 36 -24.36 -13.60 -24.03
CA ALA A 36 -23.50 -12.57 -23.45
C ALA A 36 -22.03 -13.03 -23.32
N VAL A 37 -21.79 -14.28 -22.87
CA VAL A 37 -20.45 -14.87 -22.84
C VAL A 37 -19.85 -14.92 -24.24
N LYS A 38 -20.62 -15.40 -25.22
CA LYS A 38 -20.18 -15.48 -26.61
C LYS A 38 -19.84 -14.10 -27.15
N ALA A 39 -20.70 -13.11 -26.96
CA ALA A 39 -20.46 -11.75 -27.40
C ALA A 39 -19.21 -11.13 -26.77
N TYR A 40 -19.05 -11.29 -25.45
CA TYR A 40 -17.88 -10.81 -24.70
C TYR A 40 -16.58 -11.42 -25.27
N LEU A 41 -16.51 -12.76 -25.38
CA LEU A 41 -15.31 -13.43 -25.86
C LEU A 41 -15.04 -13.13 -27.34
N THR A 42 -16.08 -13.05 -28.18
CA THR A 42 -15.92 -12.62 -29.56
C THR A 42 -15.25 -11.26 -29.65
N ALA A 43 -15.69 -10.27 -28.89
CA ALA A 43 -15.09 -8.94 -28.86
C ALA A 43 -13.62 -8.98 -28.38
N GLU A 44 -13.31 -9.81 -27.37
CA GLU A 44 -11.93 -9.99 -26.89
C GLU A 44 -11.01 -10.57 -27.97
N PHE A 45 -11.50 -11.57 -28.72
CA PHE A 45 -10.73 -12.20 -29.78
C PHE A 45 -10.63 -11.34 -31.04
N GLU A 46 -11.66 -10.55 -31.36
CA GLU A 46 -11.58 -9.54 -32.42
C GLU A 46 -10.50 -8.50 -32.11
N ALA A 47 -10.38 -8.09 -30.87
CA ALA A 47 -9.39 -7.11 -30.43
C ALA A 47 -7.95 -7.62 -30.60
N ILE A 48 -7.67 -8.90 -30.34
CA ILE A 48 -6.33 -9.48 -30.49
C ILE A 48 -6.04 -9.97 -31.91
N GLY A 49 -7.05 -10.01 -32.77
CA GLY A 49 -6.95 -10.43 -34.17
C GLY A 49 -6.88 -11.94 -34.41
N GLY A 50 -6.91 -12.33 -35.67
CA GLY A 50 -6.93 -13.73 -36.08
C GLY A 50 -8.35 -14.27 -36.28
N TRP A 51 -8.43 -15.51 -36.80
CA TRP A 51 -9.71 -16.20 -36.91
C TRP A 51 -10.08 -16.83 -35.57
N HIS A 52 -11.33 -16.71 -35.17
CA HIS A 52 -11.81 -17.31 -33.92
C HIS A 52 -13.22 -17.87 -34.08
N LYS A 53 -13.56 -18.84 -33.23
CA LYS A 53 -14.89 -19.38 -33.04
C LYS A 53 -15.12 -19.62 -31.56
N VAL A 54 -16.21 -19.08 -31.02
CA VAL A 54 -16.62 -19.28 -29.65
C VAL A 54 -17.95 -20.03 -29.59
N GLU A 55 -17.96 -21.16 -28.91
CA GLU A 55 -19.15 -21.99 -28.68
C GLU A 55 -19.38 -22.10 -27.15
N VAL A 56 -20.58 -21.77 -26.71
CA VAL A 56 -20.94 -21.76 -25.28
C VAL A 56 -22.06 -22.75 -25.03
N SER A 57 -21.81 -23.72 -24.17
CA SER A 57 -22.79 -24.67 -23.64
C SER A 57 -23.06 -24.41 -22.15
N ASP A 58 -23.92 -25.20 -21.54
CA ASP A 58 -24.18 -25.10 -20.11
C ASP A 58 -23.01 -25.61 -19.24
N GLN A 59 -22.12 -26.41 -19.82
CA GLN A 59 -20.99 -27.02 -19.09
C GLN A 59 -19.63 -26.46 -19.52
N ALA A 60 -19.48 -26.04 -20.78
CA ALA A 60 -18.20 -25.63 -21.32
C ALA A 60 -18.32 -24.47 -22.30
N ILE A 61 -17.26 -23.67 -22.31
CA ILE A 61 -16.99 -22.62 -23.30
C ILE A 61 -15.82 -23.13 -24.13
N GLU A 62 -16.07 -23.43 -25.42
CA GLU A 62 -15.07 -23.88 -26.35
C GLU A 62 -14.63 -22.74 -27.24
N ILE A 63 -13.33 -22.47 -27.26
CA ILE A 63 -12.70 -21.42 -28.03
C ILE A 63 -11.74 -22.08 -29.03
N SER A 64 -11.95 -21.81 -30.30
CA SER A 64 -11.01 -22.16 -31.37
C SER A 64 -10.44 -20.89 -31.95
N TRP A 65 -9.13 -20.75 -31.97
CA TRP A 65 -8.46 -19.53 -32.41
C TRP A 65 -7.22 -19.87 -33.26
N THR A 66 -6.99 -19.08 -34.31
CA THR A 66 -5.74 -19.10 -35.07
C THR A 66 -5.16 -17.70 -35.06
N GLY A 67 -4.11 -17.49 -34.28
CA GLY A 67 -3.40 -16.23 -34.24
C GLY A 67 -2.72 -15.93 -35.57
N ASP A 68 -2.67 -14.66 -35.92
CA ASP A 68 -1.68 -14.20 -36.87
C ASP A 68 -0.32 -14.26 -36.17
N ARG A 69 0.55 -15.20 -36.60
CA ARG A 69 1.88 -15.43 -36.03
C ARG A 69 2.78 -14.17 -36.04
N GLN A 70 2.35 -13.13 -36.72
CA GLN A 70 3.08 -11.89 -36.90
C GLN A 70 2.49 -10.71 -36.08
N SER A 71 1.40 -10.92 -35.31
CA SER A 71 0.89 -9.84 -34.43
C SER A 71 1.68 -9.77 -33.14
N PRO A 72 2.67 -8.88 -33.03
CA PRO A 72 3.30 -8.54 -31.72
C PRO A 72 2.28 -7.92 -30.77
N ASP A 73 1.09 -7.59 -31.28
CA ASP A 73 0.06 -6.83 -30.56
C ASP A 73 -0.75 -7.64 -29.54
N ALA A 74 -0.95 -8.94 -29.76
CA ALA A 74 -1.85 -9.72 -28.88
C ALA A 74 -1.33 -9.79 -27.43
N LEU A 75 -0.05 -10.09 -27.24
CA LEU A 75 0.55 -10.11 -25.89
C LEU A 75 0.65 -8.71 -25.31
N ALA A 76 0.94 -7.70 -26.12
CA ALA A 76 0.96 -6.29 -25.70
C ALA A 76 -0.41 -5.83 -25.19
N GLN A 77 -1.50 -6.25 -25.86
CA GLN A 77 -2.87 -5.96 -25.42
C GLN A 77 -3.19 -6.63 -24.08
N VAL A 78 -2.76 -7.87 -23.87
CA VAL A 78 -2.92 -8.54 -22.57
C VAL A 78 -2.17 -7.81 -21.47
N VAL A 79 -0.93 -7.38 -21.73
CA VAL A 79 -0.14 -6.59 -20.77
C VAL A 79 -0.84 -5.26 -20.47
N GLU A 80 -1.43 -4.61 -21.46
CA GLU A 80 -2.18 -3.37 -21.24
C GLU A 80 -3.46 -3.59 -20.42
N LYS A 81 -4.17 -4.71 -20.63
CA LYS A 81 -5.29 -5.11 -19.77
C LYS A 81 -4.86 -5.33 -18.34
N LEU A 82 -3.72 -6.00 -18.10
CA LEU A 82 -3.17 -6.19 -16.76
C LEU A 82 -2.87 -4.86 -16.08
N LYS A 83 -2.28 -3.89 -16.80
CA LYS A 83 -2.01 -2.53 -16.28
C LYS A 83 -3.29 -1.78 -15.90
N ARG A 84 -4.40 -2.01 -16.61
CA ARG A 84 -5.70 -1.42 -16.32
C ARG A 84 -6.48 -2.13 -15.22
N GLY A 85 -5.97 -3.26 -14.71
CA GLY A 85 -6.67 -4.08 -13.72
C GLY A 85 -7.79 -4.95 -14.29
N GLU A 86 -7.85 -5.13 -15.62
CA GLU A 86 -8.82 -5.98 -16.33
C GLU A 86 -8.37 -7.46 -16.27
N TYR A 87 -8.12 -7.96 -15.06
CA TYR A 87 -7.46 -9.25 -14.83
C TYR A 87 -8.24 -10.43 -15.38
N ALA A 88 -9.57 -10.46 -15.24
CA ALA A 88 -10.38 -11.60 -15.65
C ALA A 88 -10.32 -11.86 -17.18
N GLY A 89 -10.41 -10.79 -17.98
CA GLY A 89 -10.23 -10.90 -19.43
C GLY A 89 -8.81 -11.30 -19.81
N ALA A 90 -7.80 -10.73 -19.15
CA ALA A 90 -6.40 -11.06 -19.36
C ALA A 90 -6.10 -12.54 -19.05
N VAL A 91 -6.67 -13.10 -17.97
CA VAL A 91 -6.49 -14.51 -17.58
C VAL A 91 -6.98 -15.48 -18.68
N ILE A 92 -8.12 -15.20 -19.30
CA ILE A 92 -8.66 -16.04 -20.39
C ILE A 92 -7.68 -16.06 -21.57
N LEU A 93 -7.18 -14.89 -21.97
CA LEU A 93 -6.23 -14.78 -23.08
C LEU A 93 -4.86 -15.40 -22.74
N LEU A 94 -4.37 -15.21 -21.51
CA LEU A 94 -3.12 -15.84 -21.05
C LEU A 94 -3.21 -17.36 -21.03
N LYS A 95 -4.34 -17.93 -20.57
CA LYS A 95 -4.57 -19.38 -20.60
C LYS A 95 -4.59 -19.93 -22.04
N LEU A 96 -5.21 -19.19 -22.96
CA LEU A 96 -5.17 -19.54 -24.38
C LEU A 96 -3.73 -19.53 -24.92
N PHE A 97 -2.99 -18.47 -24.72
CA PHE A 97 -1.60 -18.39 -25.22
C PHE A 97 -0.70 -19.44 -24.57
N LEU A 98 -0.94 -19.76 -23.31
CA LEU A 98 -0.22 -20.82 -22.62
C LEU A 98 -0.57 -22.21 -23.17
N SER A 99 -1.80 -22.44 -23.68
CA SER A 99 -2.16 -23.69 -24.35
C SER A 99 -1.39 -23.89 -25.68
N GLU A 100 -1.00 -22.80 -26.35
CA GLU A 100 -0.12 -22.84 -27.51
C GLU A 100 1.36 -23.00 -27.15
N LYS A 101 1.79 -22.40 -26.06
CA LYS A 101 3.17 -22.38 -25.58
C LYS A 101 3.25 -22.84 -24.14
N PRO A 102 3.05 -24.15 -23.88
CA PRO A 102 2.92 -24.66 -22.50
C PRO A 102 4.14 -24.47 -21.60
N THR A 103 5.30 -24.12 -22.17
CA THR A 103 6.55 -23.90 -21.45
C THR A 103 6.99 -22.44 -21.41
N ASP A 104 6.13 -21.50 -21.86
CA ASP A 104 6.46 -20.08 -21.81
C ASP A 104 6.34 -19.53 -20.37
N VAL A 105 7.48 -19.34 -19.73
CA VAL A 105 7.58 -18.91 -18.34
C VAL A 105 7.07 -17.49 -18.12
N ASN A 106 7.10 -16.63 -19.14
CA ASN A 106 6.56 -15.27 -19.04
C ASN A 106 5.03 -15.28 -19.02
N LEU A 107 4.40 -16.15 -19.83
CA LEU A 107 2.97 -16.36 -19.77
C LEU A 107 2.53 -16.93 -18.43
N MET A 108 3.25 -17.95 -17.91
CA MET A 108 2.99 -18.51 -16.58
C MET A 108 3.12 -17.45 -15.48
N TYR A 109 4.16 -16.63 -15.54
CA TYR A 109 4.38 -15.54 -14.58
C TYR A 109 3.25 -14.52 -14.61
N ASN A 110 2.90 -14.02 -15.80
CA ASN A 110 1.82 -13.04 -15.96
C ASN A 110 0.47 -13.61 -15.54
N LEU A 111 0.19 -14.86 -15.86
CA LEU A 111 -1.02 -15.55 -15.44
C LEU A 111 -1.07 -15.72 -13.93
N GLY A 112 0.03 -16.15 -13.31
CA GLY A 112 0.13 -16.28 -11.86
C GLY A 112 -0.03 -14.94 -11.13
N MET A 113 0.52 -13.86 -11.67
CA MET A 113 0.32 -12.51 -11.14
C MET A 113 -1.15 -12.08 -11.22
N ALA A 114 -1.78 -12.23 -12.39
CA ALA A 114 -3.18 -11.87 -12.59
C ALA A 114 -4.12 -12.66 -11.67
N LEU A 115 -3.92 -13.97 -11.55
CA LEU A 115 -4.67 -14.85 -10.65
C LEU A 115 -4.47 -14.44 -9.17
N SER A 116 -3.25 -14.09 -8.78
CA SER A 116 -2.96 -13.60 -7.43
C SER A 116 -3.71 -12.30 -7.13
N ASP A 117 -3.79 -11.38 -8.09
CA ASP A 117 -4.51 -10.11 -7.91
C ASP A 117 -6.04 -10.30 -7.89
N MET A 118 -6.55 -11.33 -8.55
CA MET A 118 -7.95 -11.78 -8.45
C MET A 118 -8.25 -12.56 -7.15
N GLY A 119 -7.24 -12.86 -6.32
CA GLY A 119 -7.39 -13.67 -5.11
C GLY A 119 -7.44 -15.19 -5.34
N GLN A 120 -7.25 -15.66 -6.57
CA GLN A 120 -7.19 -17.08 -6.93
C GLN A 120 -5.80 -17.66 -6.60
N LEU A 121 -5.45 -17.62 -5.30
CA LEU A 121 -4.09 -17.82 -4.82
C LEU A 121 -3.55 -19.23 -5.05
N ALA A 122 -4.40 -20.26 -4.99
CA ALA A 122 -3.97 -21.64 -5.23
C ALA A 122 -3.52 -21.84 -6.67
N GLU A 123 -4.34 -21.43 -7.63
CA GLU A 123 -4.02 -21.54 -9.05
C GLU A 123 -2.83 -20.65 -9.43
N ALA A 124 -2.74 -19.44 -8.85
CA ALA A 124 -1.58 -18.56 -9.03
C ALA A 124 -0.27 -19.24 -8.65
N GLN A 125 -0.24 -19.94 -7.50
CA GLN A 125 0.95 -20.66 -7.04
C GLN A 125 1.33 -21.80 -7.96
N GLU A 126 0.38 -22.52 -8.54
CA GLU A 126 0.67 -23.60 -9.51
C GLU A 126 1.46 -23.07 -10.70
N TYR A 127 1.00 -22.00 -11.35
CA TYR A 127 1.69 -21.40 -12.49
C TYR A 127 3.03 -20.77 -12.10
N LEU A 128 3.11 -20.09 -10.96
CA LEU A 128 4.36 -19.47 -10.50
C LEU A 128 5.41 -20.53 -10.11
N ARG A 129 5.00 -21.65 -9.49
CA ARG A 129 5.90 -22.79 -9.22
C ARG A 129 6.38 -23.44 -10.52
N ALA A 130 5.49 -23.62 -11.49
CA ALA A 130 5.86 -24.14 -12.80
C ALA A 130 6.92 -23.25 -13.47
N ALA A 131 6.73 -21.92 -13.46
CA ALA A 131 7.68 -20.98 -14.01
C ALA A 131 9.05 -21.05 -13.30
N VAL A 132 9.08 -21.12 -11.97
CA VAL A 132 10.31 -21.22 -11.16
C VAL A 132 11.01 -22.57 -11.40
N ASN A 133 10.26 -23.65 -11.58
CA ASN A 133 10.85 -24.97 -11.86
C ASN A 133 11.47 -25.05 -13.26
N LEU A 134 10.83 -24.44 -14.27
CA LEU A 134 11.35 -24.40 -15.63
C LEU A 134 12.57 -23.49 -15.77
N VAL A 135 12.54 -22.32 -15.10
CA VAL A 135 13.65 -21.37 -15.10
C VAL A 135 13.98 -20.96 -13.67
N PRO A 136 14.90 -21.71 -13.00
CA PRO A 136 15.26 -21.47 -11.61
C PRO A 136 15.83 -20.07 -11.33
N ASP A 137 16.36 -19.37 -12.31
CA ASP A 137 16.89 -18.02 -12.18
C ASP A 137 15.86 -16.92 -12.51
N PHE A 138 14.61 -17.28 -12.72
CA PHE A 138 13.54 -16.31 -12.93
C PHE A 138 13.11 -15.69 -11.59
N THR A 139 13.89 -14.74 -11.11
CA THR A 139 13.74 -14.10 -9.80
C THR A 139 12.36 -13.46 -9.63
N ASN A 140 11.80 -12.82 -10.68
CA ASN A 140 10.48 -12.20 -10.61
C ASN A 140 9.36 -13.21 -10.34
N ALA A 141 9.39 -14.38 -10.97
CA ALA A 141 8.40 -15.44 -10.68
C ALA A 141 8.51 -15.96 -9.26
N ARG A 142 9.75 -16.05 -8.73
CA ARG A 142 10.00 -16.45 -7.35
C ARG A 142 9.47 -15.43 -6.35
N ILE A 143 9.67 -14.13 -6.61
CA ILE A 143 9.10 -13.05 -5.79
C ILE A 143 7.57 -13.12 -5.81
N ALA A 144 6.97 -13.25 -7.00
CA ALA A 144 5.52 -13.36 -7.15
C ALA A 144 4.95 -14.59 -6.40
N LEU A 145 5.65 -15.74 -6.46
CA LEU A 145 5.29 -16.93 -5.69
C LEU A 145 5.31 -16.65 -4.17
N GLY A 146 6.36 -15.99 -3.69
CA GLY A 146 6.47 -15.60 -2.29
C GLY A 146 5.33 -14.68 -1.85
N VAL A 147 4.94 -13.72 -2.69
CA VAL A 147 3.80 -12.83 -2.44
C VAL A 147 2.46 -13.60 -2.42
N ALA A 148 2.25 -14.51 -3.37
CA ALA A 148 1.03 -15.33 -3.43
C ALA A 148 0.91 -16.25 -2.20
N LEU A 149 2.01 -16.86 -1.76
CA LEU A 149 2.09 -17.65 -0.53
C LEU A 149 1.78 -16.81 0.72
N GLN A 150 2.33 -15.61 0.81
CA GLN A 150 2.08 -14.70 1.92
C GLN A 150 0.60 -14.28 1.96
N ARG A 151 0.00 -13.94 0.81
CA ARG A 151 -1.43 -13.60 0.72
C ARG A 151 -2.33 -14.77 1.17
N GLN A 152 -1.90 -16.00 0.95
CA GLN A 152 -2.61 -17.19 1.43
C GLN A 152 -2.39 -17.48 2.93
N GLY A 153 -1.45 -16.80 3.57
CA GLY A 153 -1.11 -17.00 4.98
C GLY A 153 0.05 -18.00 5.22
N ASN A 154 0.62 -18.58 4.16
CA ASN A 154 1.74 -19.51 4.23
C ASN A 154 3.08 -18.78 4.45
N ASN A 155 3.17 -18.03 5.57
CA ASN A 155 4.30 -17.15 5.84
C ASN A 155 5.64 -17.86 5.89
N THR A 156 5.71 -19.07 6.45
CA THR A 156 6.97 -19.82 6.57
C THR A 156 7.54 -20.16 5.18
N GLU A 157 6.70 -20.67 4.28
CA GLU A 157 7.12 -21.00 2.92
C GLU A 157 7.45 -19.73 2.12
N ALA A 158 6.63 -18.67 2.27
CA ALA A 158 6.87 -17.38 1.64
C ALA A 158 8.26 -16.82 1.99
N ILE A 159 8.64 -16.85 3.27
CA ILE A 159 9.97 -16.42 3.73
C ILE A 159 11.06 -17.25 3.06
N GLY A 160 10.93 -18.58 3.00
CA GLY A 160 11.91 -19.44 2.35
C GLY A 160 12.11 -19.12 0.88
N VAL A 161 11.01 -18.95 0.15
CA VAL A 161 11.01 -18.61 -1.30
C VAL A 161 11.61 -17.22 -1.55
N LEU A 162 11.23 -16.22 -0.73
CA LEU A 162 11.74 -14.84 -0.87
C LEU A 162 13.21 -14.74 -0.44
N HIS A 163 13.62 -15.47 0.57
CA HIS A 163 15.04 -15.56 0.97
C HIS A 163 15.89 -16.13 -0.17
N ASP A 164 15.40 -17.18 -0.87
CA ASP A 164 16.10 -17.71 -2.05
C ASP A 164 16.15 -16.68 -3.19
N ALA A 165 15.10 -15.87 -3.38
CA ALA A 165 15.10 -14.76 -4.34
C ALA A 165 16.19 -13.72 -4.00
N VAL A 166 16.27 -13.29 -2.73
CA VAL A 166 17.30 -12.33 -2.27
C VAL A 166 18.70 -12.91 -2.40
N ARG A 167 18.89 -14.20 -2.10
CA ARG A 167 20.20 -14.87 -2.23
C ARG A 167 20.69 -14.90 -3.69
N ARG A 168 19.77 -15.07 -4.65
CA ARG A 168 20.10 -15.10 -6.09
C ARG A 168 20.33 -13.71 -6.66
N ASP A 169 19.55 -12.73 -6.21
CA ASP A 169 19.66 -11.34 -6.63
C ASP A 169 19.57 -10.41 -5.42
N PRO A 170 20.69 -10.19 -4.70
CA PRO A 170 20.71 -9.33 -3.52
C PRO A 170 20.41 -7.85 -3.80
N GLN A 171 20.56 -7.42 -5.07
CA GLN A 171 20.30 -6.05 -5.49
C GLN A 171 18.85 -5.82 -5.93
N ASN A 172 18.00 -6.81 -5.83
CA ASN A 172 16.59 -6.69 -6.17
C ASN A 172 15.80 -6.05 -5.01
N SER A 173 15.48 -4.79 -5.15
CA SER A 173 14.73 -4.04 -4.13
C SER A 173 13.37 -4.66 -3.82
N TRP A 174 12.69 -5.23 -4.81
CA TRP A 174 11.40 -5.90 -4.63
C TRP A 174 11.51 -7.18 -3.82
N ALA A 175 12.56 -7.99 -4.06
CA ALA A 175 12.84 -9.18 -3.25
C ALA A 175 13.10 -8.80 -1.79
N GLN A 176 13.94 -7.79 -1.56
CA GLN A 176 14.25 -7.27 -0.24
C GLN A 176 12.99 -6.76 0.48
N ARG A 177 12.19 -5.93 -0.19
CA ARG A 177 10.94 -5.39 0.37
C ARG A 177 9.95 -6.50 0.75
N ASN A 178 9.69 -7.44 -0.15
CA ASN A 178 8.71 -8.49 0.09
C ASN A 178 9.17 -9.46 1.18
N LEU A 179 10.48 -9.78 1.26
CA LEU A 179 11.04 -10.57 2.36
C LEU A 179 10.87 -9.83 3.69
N GLY A 180 11.22 -8.55 3.75
CA GLY A 180 11.03 -7.73 4.94
C GLY A 180 9.57 -7.68 5.40
N ALA A 181 8.62 -7.52 4.47
CA ALA A 181 7.19 -7.54 4.78
C ALA A 181 6.71 -8.91 5.33
N CYS A 182 7.22 -10.02 4.78
CA CYS A 182 6.92 -11.36 5.29
C CYS A 182 7.51 -11.59 6.70
N LEU A 183 8.74 -11.16 6.93
CA LEU A 183 9.41 -11.24 8.23
C LEU A 183 8.68 -10.41 9.29
N PHE A 184 8.21 -9.21 8.92
CA PHE A 184 7.38 -8.37 9.80
C PHE A 184 6.11 -9.09 10.24
N LYS A 185 5.36 -9.66 9.30
CA LYS A 185 4.17 -10.47 9.62
C LYS A 185 4.47 -11.70 10.48
N ALA A 186 5.67 -12.25 10.37
CA ALA A 186 6.15 -13.35 11.20
C ALA A 186 6.69 -12.90 12.57
N GLY A 187 6.69 -11.60 12.87
CA GLY A 187 7.20 -11.04 14.13
C GLY A 187 8.73 -10.98 14.24
N ARG A 188 9.46 -11.24 13.14
CA ARG A 188 10.94 -11.19 13.08
C ARG A 188 11.37 -9.75 12.75
N LEU A 189 11.17 -8.84 13.74
CA LEU A 189 11.21 -7.40 13.52
C LEU A 189 12.58 -6.86 13.10
N GLU A 190 13.65 -7.29 13.74
CA GLU A 190 15.01 -6.84 13.43
C GLU A 190 15.42 -7.24 12.01
N GLU A 191 15.16 -8.49 11.64
CA GLU A 191 15.46 -8.99 10.30
C GLU A 191 14.60 -8.27 9.24
N ALA A 192 13.33 -8.02 9.55
CA ALA A 192 12.45 -7.24 8.70
C ALA A 192 13.00 -5.82 8.45
N ALA A 193 13.48 -5.16 9.52
CA ALA A 193 14.08 -3.83 9.42
C ALA A 193 15.33 -3.83 8.53
N ASP A 194 16.16 -4.86 8.62
CA ASP A 194 17.38 -4.95 7.80
C ASP A 194 17.06 -5.11 6.32
N HIS A 195 16.13 -6.01 5.97
CA HIS A 195 15.72 -6.21 4.57
C HIS A 195 14.98 -4.99 4.01
N LEU A 196 14.08 -4.35 4.78
CA LEU A 196 13.39 -3.13 4.34
C LEU A 196 14.35 -1.96 4.19
N ARG A 197 15.36 -1.84 5.04
CA ARG A 197 16.42 -0.83 4.91
C ARG A 197 17.22 -1.02 3.62
N GLN A 198 17.55 -2.27 3.27
CA GLN A 198 18.19 -2.59 1.99
C GLN A 198 17.28 -2.23 0.81
N ALA A 199 16.00 -2.54 0.88
CA ALA A 199 15.04 -2.16 -0.17
C ALA A 199 15.00 -0.64 -0.40
N VAL A 200 14.98 0.15 0.68
CA VAL A 200 15.01 1.62 0.62
C VAL A 200 16.34 2.15 0.06
N ILE A 201 17.48 1.53 0.39
CA ILE A 201 18.79 1.91 -0.17
C ILE A 201 18.81 1.65 -1.68
N LEU A 202 18.30 0.50 -2.12
CA LEU A 202 18.28 0.10 -3.53
C LEU A 202 17.27 0.89 -4.37
N ALA A 203 16.15 1.28 -3.77
CA ALA A 203 15.08 2.05 -4.42
C ALA A 203 14.56 3.14 -3.47
N PRO A 204 15.24 4.30 -3.37
CA PRO A 204 14.87 5.38 -2.43
C PRO A 204 13.47 5.97 -2.69
N GLY A 205 12.93 5.83 -3.90
CA GLY A 205 11.57 6.24 -4.27
C GLY A 205 10.49 5.19 -4.01
N ASP A 206 10.83 4.01 -3.49
CA ASP A 206 9.84 2.97 -3.16
C ASP A 206 9.12 3.34 -1.85
N GLN A 207 8.01 4.05 -2.01
CA GLN A 207 7.17 4.50 -0.90
C GLN A 207 6.66 3.34 -0.04
N ALA A 208 6.36 2.18 -0.64
CA ALA A 208 5.90 1.01 0.09
C ALA A 208 7.02 0.38 0.96
N ALA A 209 8.27 0.37 0.46
CA ALA A 209 9.41 -0.09 1.25
C ALA A 209 9.69 0.85 2.43
N MET A 210 9.62 2.17 2.21
CA MET A 210 9.81 3.17 3.26
C MET A 210 8.70 3.08 4.31
N PHE A 211 7.43 2.89 3.90
CA PHE A 211 6.31 2.71 4.82
C PHE A 211 6.47 1.43 5.65
N GLY A 212 6.82 0.30 5.02
CA GLY A 212 7.08 -0.95 5.73
C GLY A 212 8.21 -0.82 6.75
N LEU A 213 9.30 -0.08 6.42
CA LEU A 213 10.39 0.20 7.35
C LEU A 213 9.88 1.03 8.54
N ALA A 214 9.04 2.04 8.30
CA ALA A 214 8.46 2.87 9.34
C ALA A 214 7.59 2.05 10.31
N GLU A 215 6.75 1.14 9.78
CA GLU A 215 5.94 0.23 10.60
C GLU A 215 6.80 -0.69 11.48
N VAL A 216 7.84 -1.27 10.92
CA VAL A 216 8.77 -2.13 11.68
C VAL A 216 9.50 -1.35 12.76
N LEU A 217 9.99 -0.15 12.45
CA LEU A 217 10.65 0.73 13.44
C LEU A 217 9.70 1.11 14.57
N ALA A 218 8.43 1.40 14.26
CA ALA A 218 7.40 1.66 15.26
C ALA A 218 7.13 0.44 16.15
N ALA A 219 7.07 -0.75 15.57
CA ALA A 219 6.91 -2.01 16.31
C ALA A 219 8.11 -2.33 17.20
N LEU A 220 9.32 -1.97 16.80
CA LEU A 220 10.56 -2.06 17.59
C LEU A 220 10.65 -1.00 18.70
N GLY A 221 9.68 -0.07 18.78
CA GLY A 221 9.71 1.03 19.75
C GLY A 221 10.70 2.16 19.40
N ARG A 222 11.30 2.13 18.21
CA ARG A 222 12.21 3.16 17.69
C ARG A 222 11.41 4.37 17.18
N ARG A 223 10.74 5.06 18.11
CA ARG A 223 9.74 6.09 17.78
C ARG A 223 10.26 7.22 16.91
N LYS A 224 11.48 7.73 17.20
CA LYS A 224 12.08 8.83 16.42
C LYS A 224 12.32 8.39 14.96
N ASP A 225 12.97 7.25 14.79
CA ASP A 225 13.30 6.72 13.45
C ASP A 225 12.01 6.41 12.66
N ALA A 226 10.98 5.85 13.33
CA ALA A 226 9.68 5.60 12.71
C ALA A 226 9.00 6.90 12.26
N HIS A 227 9.02 7.94 13.10
CA HIS A 227 8.46 9.24 12.77
C HIS A 227 9.13 9.85 11.53
N GLU A 228 10.47 9.84 11.47
CA GLU A 228 11.22 10.32 10.31
C GLU A 228 10.92 9.51 9.04
N ALA A 229 10.82 8.18 9.18
CA ALA A 229 10.51 7.32 8.06
C ALA A 229 9.09 7.57 7.52
N TYR A 230 8.07 7.73 8.39
CA TYR A 230 6.72 8.09 7.96
C TYR A 230 6.66 9.47 7.29
N LYS A 231 7.41 10.46 7.78
CA LYS A 231 7.51 11.77 7.11
C LYS A 231 8.07 11.63 5.71
N LYS A 232 9.13 10.86 5.52
CA LYS A 232 9.68 10.59 4.18
C LYS A 232 8.69 9.90 3.26
N VAL A 233 7.81 9.03 3.77
CA VAL A 233 6.72 8.44 2.98
C VAL A 233 5.80 9.52 2.43
N VAL A 234 5.40 10.49 3.27
CA VAL A 234 4.55 11.60 2.84
C VAL A 234 5.27 12.51 1.83
N ASP A 235 6.56 12.80 2.07
CA ASP A 235 7.37 13.64 1.19
C ASP A 235 7.58 13.04 -0.21
N LEU A 236 7.56 11.70 -0.34
CA LEU A 236 7.72 11.02 -1.64
C LEU A 236 6.50 11.21 -2.56
N ASP A 237 5.29 11.13 -2.03
CA ASP A 237 4.04 11.37 -2.75
C ASP A 237 2.92 11.60 -1.73
N GLU A 238 2.57 12.86 -1.48
CA GLU A 238 1.60 13.27 -0.46
C GLU A 238 0.15 12.86 -0.77
N TYR A 239 -0.17 12.57 -2.03
CA TYR A 239 -1.53 12.24 -2.48
C TYR A 239 -1.78 10.73 -2.58
N SER A 240 -0.79 9.91 -2.31
CA SER A 240 -0.93 8.46 -2.38
C SER A 240 -1.71 7.91 -1.16
N LYS A 241 -2.36 6.76 -1.35
CA LYS A 241 -2.99 6.03 -0.23
C LYS A 241 -1.97 5.59 0.84
N ILE A 242 -0.71 5.41 0.46
CA ILE A 242 0.36 5.06 1.40
C ILE A 242 0.73 6.27 2.26
N ALA A 243 0.75 7.47 1.67
CA ALA A 243 0.96 8.71 2.43
C ALA A 243 -0.19 8.97 3.41
N GLU A 244 -1.44 8.75 3.01
CA GLU A 244 -2.59 8.84 3.89
C GLU A 244 -2.45 7.90 5.11
N ALA A 245 -2.03 6.65 4.88
CA ALA A 245 -1.75 5.69 5.94
C ALA A 245 -0.59 6.14 6.85
N ALA A 246 0.46 6.74 6.27
CA ALA A 246 1.60 7.27 7.03
C ALA A 246 1.19 8.48 7.89
N GLN A 247 0.37 9.39 7.38
CA GLN A 247 -0.19 10.52 8.13
C GLN A 247 -1.04 10.03 9.31
N ASP A 248 -1.89 9.01 9.09
CA ASP A 248 -2.67 8.40 10.16
C ASP A 248 -1.77 7.75 11.25
N ALA A 249 -0.69 7.07 10.84
CA ALA A 249 0.28 6.51 11.77
C ALA A 249 1.00 7.61 12.58
N LEU A 250 1.42 8.71 11.96
CA LEU A 250 2.02 9.87 12.61
C LEU A 250 1.05 10.49 13.64
N ARG A 251 -0.22 10.66 13.26
CA ARG A 251 -1.25 11.16 14.16
C ARG A 251 -1.42 10.25 15.37
N LYS A 252 -1.56 8.93 15.18
CA LYS A 252 -1.67 7.96 16.29
C LYS A 252 -0.43 7.93 17.20
N MET A 253 0.76 8.12 16.63
CA MET A 253 1.99 8.24 17.41
C MET A 253 1.97 9.50 18.28
N ALA A 254 1.52 10.63 17.73
CA ALA A 254 1.36 11.88 18.47
C ALA A 254 0.31 11.73 19.59
N GLU A 255 -0.87 11.20 19.29
CA GLU A 255 -1.93 10.94 20.28
C GLU A 255 -1.41 10.13 21.48
N ARG A 256 -0.69 9.03 21.21
CA ARG A 256 -0.07 8.22 22.28
C ARG A 256 0.98 8.99 23.09
N SER A 257 1.75 9.86 22.44
CA SER A 257 2.75 10.69 23.13
C SER A 257 2.07 11.71 24.02
N PHE A 258 1.02 12.38 23.55
CA PHE A 258 0.21 13.29 24.34
C PHE A 258 -0.48 12.59 25.50
N GLU A 259 -1.15 11.46 25.26
CA GLU A 259 -1.85 10.70 26.30
C GLU A 259 -0.90 10.21 27.40
N SER A 260 0.34 9.85 27.05
CA SER A 260 1.34 9.42 28.04
C SER A 260 1.79 10.54 28.99
N VAL A 261 1.73 11.79 28.55
CA VAL A 261 2.21 12.97 29.32
C VAL A 261 1.04 13.77 29.92
N LEU A 262 -0.09 13.79 29.22
CA LEU A 262 -1.30 14.53 29.57
C LEU A 262 -2.52 13.62 29.53
N PRO A 263 -2.67 12.65 30.46
CA PRO A 263 -3.78 11.71 30.44
C PRO A 263 -5.15 12.42 30.44
N GLY A 264 -6.04 12.04 29.51
CA GLY A 264 -7.37 12.61 29.35
C GLY A 264 -7.42 14.00 28.69
N MET A 265 -6.26 14.56 28.29
CA MET A 265 -6.19 15.85 27.60
C MET A 265 -5.89 15.73 26.08
N ALA A 266 -5.48 14.56 25.64
CA ALA A 266 -5.13 14.27 24.23
C ALA A 266 -6.38 14.08 23.37
N ARG A 267 -7.18 15.14 23.21
CA ARG A 267 -8.32 15.11 22.29
C ARG A 267 -7.82 15.06 20.84
N PRO A 268 -8.42 14.22 19.97
CA PRO A 268 -7.97 14.07 18.58
C PRO A 268 -7.90 15.38 17.80
N ASP A 269 -8.88 16.27 17.98
CA ASP A 269 -8.91 17.59 17.35
C ASP A 269 -7.77 18.49 17.79
N ALA A 270 -7.38 18.44 19.07
CA ALA A 270 -6.28 19.19 19.63
C ALA A 270 -4.91 18.65 19.13
N VAL A 271 -4.77 17.34 19.01
CA VAL A 271 -3.55 16.72 18.47
C VAL A 271 -3.36 17.09 17.00
N ILE A 272 -4.41 16.98 16.18
CA ILE A 272 -4.39 17.39 14.77
C ILE A 272 -3.97 18.85 14.66
N TYR A 273 -4.59 19.72 15.44
CA TYR A 273 -4.24 21.14 15.46
C TYR A 273 -2.76 21.39 15.77
N CYS A 274 -2.18 20.68 16.76
CA CYS A 274 -0.76 20.79 17.07
C CYS A 274 0.14 20.28 15.96
N LEU A 275 -0.22 19.19 15.30
CA LEU A 275 0.54 18.66 14.16
C LEU A 275 0.53 19.63 12.98
N ASP A 276 -0.63 20.16 12.62
CA ASP A 276 -0.78 21.19 11.58
C ASP A 276 0.04 22.44 11.90
N ALA A 277 0.06 22.85 13.18
CA ALA A 277 0.88 23.96 13.63
C ALA A 277 2.39 23.68 13.46
N LEU A 278 2.86 22.49 13.83
CA LEU A 278 4.27 22.09 13.66
C LEU A 278 4.69 22.05 12.20
N GLU A 279 3.84 21.56 11.31
CA GLU A 279 4.10 21.59 9.86
C GLU A 279 4.22 23.00 9.31
N LYS A 280 3.33 23.90 9.75
CA LYS A 280 3.43 25.33 9.38
C LYS A 280 4.73 25.95 9.90
N PHE A 281 5.10 25.67 11.14
CA PHE A 281 6.35 26.18 11.74
C PHE A 281 7.59 25.71 10.97
N ALA A 282 7.62 24.48 10.50
CA ALA A 282 8.73 23.95 9.71
C ALA A 282 8.94 24.72 8.38
N ARG A 283 7.90 25.39 7.87
CA ARG A 283 7.93 26.16 6.61
C ARG A 283 8.05 27.68 6.82
N MET A 284 8.02 28.16 8.06
CA MET A 284 8.04 29.58 8.39
C MET A 284 9.46 30.08 8.67
N ALA A 285 9.67 31.39 8.51
CA ALA A 285 10.91 32.02 8.93
C ALA A 285 11.07 31.96 10.46
N ARG A 286 12.29 31.81 10.96
CA ARG A 286 12.60 31.70 12.39
C ARG A 286 11.97 32.81 13.25
N ALA A 287 11.99 34.05 12.77
CA ALA A 287 11.42 35.19 13.46
C ALA A 287 9.87 35.07 13.63
N GLU A 288 9.19 34.51 12.63
CA GLU A 288 7.73 34.27 12.68
C GLU A 288 7.40 33.17 13.67
N VAL A 289 8.19 32.07 13.70
CA VAL A 289 8.03 30.98 14.67
C VAL A 289 8.23 31.49 16.10
N GLN A 290 9.24 32.34 16.31
CA GLN A 290 9.50 32.95 17.62
C GLN A 290 8.37 33.89 18.06
N GLN A 291 7.76 34.65 17.12
CA GLN A 291 6.60 35.48 17.41
C GLN A 291 5.39 34.63 17.88
N ILE A 292 5.16 33.51 17.23
CA ILE A 292 4.09 32.56 17.63
C ILE A 292 4.42 31.93 18.99
N GLY A 293 5.67 31.56 19.26
CA GLY A 293 6.13 31.06 20.53
C GLY A 293 5.83 32.07 21.68
N PHE A 294 6.09 33.36 21.43
CA PHE A 294 5.74 34.43 22.37
C PHE A 294 4.22 34.53 22.59
N GLU A 295 3.40 34.44 21.56
CA GLU A 295 1.94 34.45 21.68
C GLU A 295 1.41 33.27 22.50
N ILE A 296 2.00 32.07 22.31
CA ILE A 296 1.68 30.86 23.10
C ILE A 296 2.02 31.06 24.56
N ALA A 297 3.23 31.54 24.90
CA ALA A 297 3.67 31.81 26.27
C ALA A 297 2.80 32.86 26.95
N ALA A 298 2.53 33.98 26.27
CA ALA A 298 1.65 35.02 26.76
C ALA A 298 0.21 34.55 26.98
N THR A 299 -0.28 33.63 26.13
CA THR A 299 -1.63 33.06 26.30
C THR A 299 -1.68 32.11 27.49
N GLY A 300 -0.65 31.31 27.72
CA GLY A 300 -0.51 30.46 28.91
C GLY A 300 -0.43 31.27 30.17
N GLN A 301 0.39 32.34 30.21
CA GLN A 301 0.51 33.21 31.36
C GLN A 301 -0.82 33.88 31.73
N ARG A 302 -1.58 34.38 30.74
CA ARG A 302 -2.93 34.94 31.00
C ARG A 302 -3.88 33.91 31.62
N GLY A 303 -3.84 32.64 31.13
CA GLY A 303 -4.62 31.57 31.72
C GLY A 303 -4.25 31.27 33.17
N LEU A 304 -2.97 31.34 33.54
CA LEU A 304 -2.49 31.19 34.89
C LEU A 304 -2.93 32.37 35.77
N ASP A 305 -2.82 33.60 35.27
CA ASP A 305 -3.16 34.82 36.01
C ASP A 305 -4.66 34.91 36.34
N THR A 306 -5.50 34.39 35.44
CA THR A 306 -6.97 34.37 35.66
C THR A 306 -7.44 33.19 36.49
N ASN A 307 -6.59 32.22 36.75
CA ASN A 307 -6.92 30.97 37.44
C ASN A 307 -8.19 30.27 36.83
N ASP A 308 -8.38 30.43 35.52
CA ASP A 308 -9.52 29.85 34.77
C ASP A 308 -9.03 28.85 33.75
N PRO A 309 -9.05 27.54 34.07
CA PRO A 309 -8.62 26.49 33.14
C PRO A 309 -9.54 26.35 31.95
N THR A 310 -10.72 26.96 31.96
CA THR A 310 -11.71 26.86 30.85
C THR A 310 -11.67 28.07 29.95
N ALA A 311 -10.94 29.13 30.28
CA ALA A 311 -10.84 30.34 29.47
C ALA A 311 -10.32 30.01 28.07
N LYS A 312 -11.11 30.41 27.04
CA LYS A 312 -10.77 30.18 25.64
C LYS A 312 -9.98 31.37 25.11
N TYR A 313 -8.83 31.09 24.53
CA TYR A 313 -7.98 32.07 23.88
C TYR A 313 -7.84 31.76 22.41
N GLN A 314 -7.82 32.81 21.59
CA GLN A 314 -7.56 32.70 20.15
C GLN A 314 -6.16 33.26 19.88
N LEU A 315 -5.28 32.43 19.33
CA LEU A 315 -4.00 32.92 18.80
C LEU A 315 -4.26 33.62 17.46
N LYS A 316 -3.67 34.78 17.24
CA LYS A 316 -3.86 35.55 16.00
C LYS A 316 -3.44 34.79 14.74
N SER A 317 -2.44 33.91 14.86
CA SER A 317 -1.85 33.16 13.75
C SER A 317 -2.37 31.72 13.63
N LEU A 318 -3.10 31.21 14.63
CA LEU A 318 -3.59 29.83 14.69
C LEU A 318 -5.04 29.83 15.15
N ALA A 319 -5.95 29.34 14.30
CA ALA A 319 -7.37 29.22 14.64
C ALA A 319 -7.64 27.92 15.42
N GLY A 320 -8.07 28.00 16.67
CA GLY A 320 -8.45 26.85 17.48
C GLY A 320 -9.23 27.26 18.73
N ASN A 321 -10.12 26.39 19.19
CA ASN A 321 -11.02 26.62 20.33
C ASN A 321 -10.50 25.85 21.58
N PHE A 322 -9.28 26.17 22.02
CA PHE A 322 -8.65 25.55 23.18
C PHE A 322 -8.50 26.55 24.33
N SER A 323 -8.52 26.06 25.59
CA SER A 323 -8.10 26.89 26.68
C SER A 323 -6.61 27.25 26.55
N GLY A 324 -6.19 28.41 26.98
CA GLY A 324 -4.80 28.83 26.90
C GLY A 324 -3.85 27.86 27.60
N LEU A 325 -4.26 27.33 28.77
CA LEU A 325 -3.48 26.34 29.54
C LEU A 325 -3.38 25.00 28.78
N HIS A 326 -4.47 24.55 28.19
CA HIS A 326 -4.48 23.33 27.39
C HIS A 326 -3.54 23.46 26.18
N LEU A 327 -3.61 24.61 25.49
CA LEU A 327 -2.74 24.89 24.34
C LEU A 327 -1.25 24.87 24.74
N VAL A 328 -0.88 25.50 25.85
CA VAL A 328 0.50 25.49 26.36
C VAL A 328 0.98 24.05 26.63
N CYS A 329 0.16 23.25 27.31
CA CYS A 329 0.50 21.84 27.57
C CYS A 329 0.73 21.06 26.30
N LEU A 330 -0.18 21.18 25.33
CA LEU A 330 -0.09 20.48 24.04
C LEU A 330 1.14 20.92 23.25
N MET A 331 1.38 22.23 23.15
CA MET A 331 2.52 22.77 22.40
C MET A 331 3.86 22.42 23.06
N TYR A 332 3.94 22.44 24.39
CA TYR A 332 5.14 22.01 25.11
C TYR A 332 5.49 20.54 24.77
N VAL A 333 4.49 19.65 24.86
CA VAL A 333 4.68 18.23 24.53
C VAL A 333 5.04 18.04 23.05
N ALA A 334 4.40 18.80 22.16
CA ALA A 334 4.68 18.77 20.73
C ALA A 334 6.13 19.15 20.42
N PHE A 335 6.63 20.25 20.98
CA PHE A 335 8.02 20.68 20.79
C PHE A 335 9.04 19.72 21.44
N LYS A 336 8.74 19.18 22.61
CA LYS A 336 9.69 18.27 23.28
C LYS A 336 9.72 16.85 22.73
N SER A 337 8.58 16.33 22.23
CA SER A 337 8.45 14.92 21.86
C SER A 337 8.34 14.67 20.36
N ILE A 338 7.86 15.64 19.57
CA ILE A 338 7.59 15.48 18.14
C ILE A 338 8.56 16.30 17.30
N ALA A 339 8.83 17.55 17.68
CA ALA A 339 9.70 18.45 16.92
C ALA A 339 10.74 19.13 17.85
N PRO A 340 11.67 18.35 18.47
CA PRO A 340 12.61 18.85 19.45
C PRO A 340 13.60 19.88 18.90
N ASP A 341 13.80 19.88 17.57
CA ASP A 341 14.71 20.80 16.88
C ASP A 341 14.04 22.13 16.48
N THR A 342 12.73 22.28 16.74
CA THR A 342 12.02 23.54 16.46
C THR A 342 12.33 24.56 17.54
N ASP A 343 13.07 25.61 17.17
CA ASP A 343 13.40 26.74 18.08
C ASP A 343 12.27 27.78 18.05
N ILE A 344 11.43 27.75 19.07
CA ILE A 344 10.36 28.75 19.27
C ILE A 344 10.81 29.99 20.02
N GLY A 345 12.11 30.07 20.41
CA GLY A 345 12.67 31.21 21.12
C GLY A 345 12.29 31.28 22.63
N PHE A 346 11.49 30.34 23.14
CA PHE A 346 11.02 30.27 24.51
C PHE A 346 11.06 28.86 25.07
N ASP A 347 11.31 28.76 26.39
CA ASP A 347 11.12 27.52 27.12
C ASP A 347 9.76 27.56 27.84
N LEU A 348 8.80 26.81 27.33
CA LEU A 348 7.45 26.71 27.91
C LEU A 348 7.37 25.84 29.18
N SER A 349 8.49 25.41 29.74
CA SER A 349 8.54 24.48 30.88
C SER A 349 7.82 25.03 32.14
N LYS A 350 7.91 26.34 32.37
CA LYS A 350 7.26 26.99 33.52
C LYS A 350 5.75 27.01 33.39
N GLU A 351 5.27 27.46 32.26
CA GLU A 351 3.85 27.51 31.91
C GLU A 351 3.24 26.12 31.90
N TYR A 352 3.96 25.12 31.35
CA TYR A 352 3.57 23.73 31.36
C TYR A 352 3.44 23.18 32.81
N ALA A 353 4.44 23.36 33.65
CA ALA A 353 4.43 22.89 35.03
C ALA A 353 3.29 23.52 35.84
N ALA A 354 3.06 24.83 35.67
CA ALA A 354 1.97 25.53 36.32
C ALA A 354 0.59 25.07 35.84
N ALA A 355 0.44 24.87 34.51
CA ALA A 355 -0.80 24.36 33.94
C ALA A 355 -1.12 22.93 34.43
N GLN A 356 -0.12 22.08 34.61
CA GLN A 356 -0.31 20.73 35.15
C GLN A 356 -0.82 20.74 36.59
N VAL A 357 -0.37 21.68 37.40
CA VAL A 357 -0.86 21.82 38.80
C VAL A 357 -2.33 22.20 38.82
N LEU A 358 -2.76 23.12 37.94
CA LEU A 358 -4.17 23.55 37.85
C LEU A 358 -5.12 22.47 37.33
N HIS A 359 -4.62 21.54 36.51
CA HIS A 359 -5.44 20.44 35.98
C HIS A 359 -5.54 19.22 36.92
N ARG A 360 -4.64 19.10 37.91
CA ARG A 360 -4.66 18.01 38.89
C ARG A 360 -5.41 18.36 40.17
N GLY A 361 -5.76 19.61 40.37
CA GLY A 361 -6.58 20.12 41.47
C GLY A 361 -8.02 20.25 41.12
#